data_60e62048b2e8a5b1e2dac4f9343d66e2
#
_entry.id   60e62048b2e8a5b1e2dac4f9343d66e2
#
_cell.length_a   1.000
_cell.length_b   1.000
_cell.length_c   1.000
_cell.angle_alpha   90.00
_cell.angle_beta   90.00
_cell.angle_gamma   90.00
#
_symmetry.space_group_name_H-M   'P 1'
#
loop_
_entity.id
_entity.type
_entity.pdbx_description
1 polymer ?
#
loop_
_entity_poly.entity_id
_entity_poly.type
_entity_poly.pdbx_seq_one_letter_code
_entity_poly.pdbx_strand_id
1 'polypeptide(L)'
;MCIRDRPKFITAGTGLDAFAHCVEAYSSPHYHPMSQGIALEGMRLVTTYLPRAYATPDDLEARAHMMSAAAMGATAFQKGLGAIHAMSHPVGAVFNTHHGTTNAVCMPAVLAFNADAIRGRFDQAAAYLGIDGGFDGFCEFVQQFNDSFAIPRTLTEMGVLADRLDDLVAMALEDPSCGGNPVELTADGLRGLFRACF
;
A
#
# COMPACT_ATOMS: atom_id res chain seq x y z
N MET A 1 -6.70 -18.13 15.35
CA MET A 1 -6.83 -18.24 13.89
C MET A 1 -5.58 -18.92 13.36
N CYS A 2 -5.72 -20.07 12.73
CA CYS A 2 -4.58 -20.83 12.21
C CYS A 2 -4.03 -20.15 10.95
N ILE A 3 -2.74 -20.15 10.77
CA ILE A 3 -2.08 -19.55 9.58
C ILE A 3 -2.59 -20.16 8.25
N ARG A 4 -3.18 -21.35 8.29
CA ARG A 4 -3.65 -22.11 7.11
C ARG A 4 -5.09 -21.86 6.70
N ASP A 5 -5.92 -21.29 7.56
CA ASP A 5 -7.37 -21.18 7.37
C ASP A 5 -7.85 -19.76 7.01
N ARG A 6 -6.91 -18.86 6.71
CA ARG A 6 -7.25 -17.49 6.33
C ARG A 6 -7.91 -17.47 4.95
N PRO A 7 -9.12 -16.91 4.81
CA PRO A 7 -9.79 -16.76 3.52
C PRO A 7 -8.93 -16.01 2.49
N LYS A 8 -9.10 -16.34 1.21
CA LYS A 8 -8.30 -15.75 0.12
C LYS A 8 -8.33 -14.21 0.12
N PHE A 9 -9.50 -13.60 0.27
CA PHE A 9 -9.63 -12.15 0.27
C PHE A 9 -8.89 -11.49 1.45
N ILE A 10 -8.88 -12.13 2.63
CA ILE A 10 -8.10 -11.66 3.78
C ILE A 10 -6.60 -11.86 3.53
N THR A 11 -6.20 -12.97 2.90
CA THR A 11 -4.81 -13.21 2.53
C THR A 11 -4.31 -12.12 1.57
N ALA A 12 -5.09 -11.80 0.53
CA ALA A 12 -4.78 -10.73 -0.41
C ALA A 12 -4.68 -9.37 0.30
N GLY A 13 -5.73 -8.96 1.01
CA GLY A 13 -5.76 -7.66 1.67
C GLY A 13 -4.65 -7.48 2.70
N THR A 14 -4.40 -8.47 3.58
CA THR A 14 -3.31 -8.36 4.57
C THR A 14 -1.92 -8.42 3.93
N GLY A 15 -1.76 -9.11 2.81
CA GLY A 15 -0.50 -9.13 2.07
C GLY A 15 -0.23 -7.81 1.36
N LEU A 16 -1.26 -7.20 0.77
CA LEU A 16 -1.18 -5.87 0.16
C LEU A 16 -1.00 -4.76 1.20
N ASP A 17 -1.50 -4.93 2.41
CA ASP A 17 -1.20 -4.06 3.54
C ASP A 17 0.29 -4.10 3.91
N ALA A 18 0.87 -5.28 4.01
CA ALA A 18 2.32 -5.43 4.22
C ALA A 18 3.13 -4.79 3.08
N PHE A 19 2.63 -4.86 1.83
CA PHE A 19 3.22 -4.19 0.69
C PHE A 19 3.12 -2.67 0.82
N ALA A 20 1.95 -2.14 1.20
CA ALA A 20 1.74 -0.70 1.42
C ALA A 20 2.66 -0.14 2.50
N HIS A 21 2.83 -0.84 3.63
CA HIS A 21 3.79 -0.48 4.66
C HIS A 21 5.22 -0.33 4.11
N CYS A 22 5.66 -1.30 3.29
CA CYS A 22 6.98 -1.25 2.67
C CYS A 22 7.10 -0.10 1.65
N VAL A 23 6.10 0.08 0.79
CA VAL A 23 6.05 1.15 -0.22
C VAL A 23 6.13 2.52 0.43
N GLU A 24 5.33 2.78 1.47
CA GLU A 24 5.35 4.08 2.15
C GLU A 24 6.60 4.32 2.96
N ALA A 25 7.08 3.32 3.70
CA ALA A 25 8.37 3.43 4.39
C ALA A 25 9.52 3.71 3.42
N TYR A 26 9.50 3.09 2.24
CA TYR A 26 10.49 3.34 1.20
C TYR A 26 10.33 4.74 0.59
N SER A 27 9.11 5.22 0.39
CA SER A 27 8.76 6.55 -0.13
C SER A 27 9.14 7.68 0.83
N SER A 28 8.99 7.47 2.14
CA SER A 28 9.15 8.50 3.17
C SER A 28 10.48 9.27 3.02
N PRO A 29 10.49 10.61 3.18
CA PRO A 29 11.67 11.44 2.98
C PRO A 29 12.70 11.32 4.10
N HIS A 30 12.33 10.79 5.26
CA HIS A 30 13.21 10.71 6.41
C HIS A 30 14.42 9.81 6.16
N TYR A 31 15.58 10.20 6.68
CA TYR A 31 16.81 9.42 6.56
C TYR A 31 16.81 8.23 7.51
N HIS A 32 16.60 7.04 6.99
CA HIS A 32 16.68 5.79 7.76
C HIS A 32 17.06 4.60 6.84
N PRO A 33 18.37 4.43 6.55
CA PRO A 33 18.86 3.42 5.58
C PRO A 33 18.44 1.99 5.94
N MET A 34 18.40 1.64 7.22
CA MET A 34 17.97 0.30 7.66
C MET A 34 16.51 0.05 7.28
N SER A 35 15.60 0.99 7.56
CA SER A 35 14.19 0.85 7.16
C SER A 35 14.04 0.80 5.65
N GLN A 36 14.86 1.53 4.89
CA GLN A 36 14.84 1.45 3.43
C GLN A 36 15.21 0.05 2.92
N GLY A 37 16.30 -0.54 3.45
CA GLY A 37 16.71 -1.90 3.09
C GLY A 37 15.66 -2.95 3.50
N ILE A 38 15.09 -2.82 4.70
CA ILE A 38 14.03 -3.70 5.19
C ILE A 38 12.77 -3.58 4.30
N ALA A 39 12.35 -2.36 3.96
CA ALA A 39 11.19 -2.12 3.10
C ALA A 39 11.37 -2.72 1.70
N LEU A 40 12.56 -2.55 1.12
CA LEU A 40 12.87 -3.07 -0.21
C LEU A 40 12.80 -4.61 -0.25
N GLU A 41 13.41 -5.28 0.72
CA GLU A 41 13.31 -6.74 0.83
C GLU A 41 11.90 -7.18 1.19
N GLY A 42 11.17 -6.44 2.02
CA GLY A 42 9.77 -6.69 2.32
C GLY A 42 8.90 -6.66 1.05
N MET A 43 9.08 -5.67 0.18
CA MET A 43 8.42 -5.63 -1.14
C MET A 43 8.74 -6.87 -1.97
N ARG A 44 10.00 -7.29 -2.03
CA ARG A 44 10.41 -8.49 -2.78
C ARG A 44 9.74 -9.75 -2.25
N LEU A 45 9.66 -9.91 -0.94
CA LEU A 45 8.97 -11.05 -0.33
C LEU A 45 7.48 -11.05 -0.68
N VAL A 46 6.80 -9.90 -0.60
CA VAL A 46 5.38 -9.80 -0.95
C VAL A 46 5.16 -10.15 -2.41
N THR A 47 5.92 -9.55 -3.33
CA THR A 47 5.73 -9.78 -4.77
C THR A 47 6.00 -11.22 -5.18
N THR A 48 6.91 -11.92 -4.47
CA THR A 48 7.25 -13.32 -4.73
C THR A 48 6.25 -14.29 -4.11
N TYR A 49 5.84 -14.06 -2.87
CA TYR A 49 5.16 -15.08 -2.09
C TYR A 49 3.65 -14.83 -1.87
N LEU A 50 3.16 -13.60 -2.01
CA LEU A 50 1.72 -13.36 -1.90
C LEU A 50 0.91 -14.12 -2.97
N PRO A 51 1.32 -14.15 -4.26
CA PRO A 51 0.61 -14.95 -5.27
C PRO A 51 0.55 -16.44 -4.92
N ARG A 52 1.64 -17.00 -4.39
CA ARG A 52 1.70 -18.40 -3.94
C ARG A 52 0.76 -18.65 -2.76
N ALA A 53 0.83 -17.81 -1.73
CA ALA A 53 -0.01 -17.94 -0.54
C ALA A 53 -1.50 -17.75 -0.85
N TYR A 54 -1.82 -16.93 -1.85
CA TYR A 54 -3.19 -16.70 -2.33
C TYR A 54 -3.71 -17.89 -3.15
N ALA A 55 -2.89 -18.41 -4.06
CA ALA A 55 -3.26 -19.54 -4.92
C ALA A 55 -3.38 -20.84 -4.10
N THR A 56 -2.41 -21.10 -3.23
CA THR A 56 -2.27 -22.33 -2.45
C THR A 56 -2.26 -22.00 -0.95
N PRO A 57 -3.43 -22.00 -0.26
CA PRO A 57 -3.51 -21.66 1.15
C PRO A 57 -2.65 -22.51 2.08
N ASP A 58 -2.33 -23.73 1.71
CA ASP A 58 -1.49 -24.67 2.50
C ASP A 58 0.01 -24.57 2.19
N ASP A 59 0.44 -23.65 1.31
CA ASP A 59 1.86 -23.37 1.08
C ASP A 59 2.47 -22.67 2.30
N LEU A 60 3.00 -23.47 3.23
CA LEU A 60 3.57 -22.98 4.49
C LEU A 60 4.81 -22.12 4.28
N GLU A 61 5.61 -22.41 3.26
CA GLU A 61 6.78 -21.61 2.93
C GLU A 61 6.35 -20.20 2.52
N ALA A 62 5.40 -20.08 1.57
CA ALA A 62 4.89 -18.80 1.15
C ALA A 62 4.26 -18.02 2.31
N ARG A 63 3.50 -18.69 3.18
CA ARG A 63 2.92 -18.04 4.36
C ARG A 63 3.96 -17.58 5.37
N ALA A 64 5.03 -18.35 5.59
CA ALA A 64 6.13 -17.95 6.46
C ALA A 64 6.84 -16.70 5.92
N HIS A 65 7.11 -16.66 4.61
CA HIS A 65 7.69 -15.47 3.97
C HIS A 65 6.75 -14.27 4.04
N MET A 66 5.43 -14.45 3.89
CA MET A 66 4.47 -13.36 4.07
C MET A 66 4.40 -12.85 5.52
N MET A 67 4.56 -13.72 6.52
CA MET A 67 4.70 -13.27 7.91
C MET A 67 5.97 -12.45 8.13
N SER A 68 7.08 -12.87 7.52
CA SER A 68 8.34 -12.11 7.55
C SER A 68 8.17 -10.76 6.86
N ALA A 69 7.54 -10.71 5.68
CA ALA A 69 7.26 -9.46 4.98
C ALA A 69 6.40 -8.50 5.80
N ALA A 70 5.36 -9.00 6.47
CA ALA A 70 4.52 -8.20 7.35
C ALA A 70 5.30 -7.63 8.55
N ALA A 71 6.16 -8.44 9.18
CA ALA A 71 7.04 -7.98 10.26
C ALA A 71 8.06 -6.94 9.76
N MET A 72 8.59 -7.13 8.55
CA MET A 72 9.52 -6.19 7.92
C MET A 72 8.82 -4.86 7.60
N GLY A 73 7.61 -4.89 7.03
CA GLY A 73 6.81 -3.69 6.80
C GLY A 73 6.53 -2.93 8.11
N ALA A 74 6.10 -3.65 9.15
CA ALA A 74 5.85 -3.09 10.47
C ALA A 74 7.12 -2.51 11.14
N THR A 75 8.29 -3.06 10.85
CA THR A 75 9.56 -2.49 11.31
C THR A 75 9.96 -1.28 10.48
N ALA A 76 9.80 -1.35 9.16
CA ALA A 76 10.22 -0.30 8.25
C ALA A 76 9.40 0.98 8.39
N PHE A 77 8.10 0.89 8.67
CA PHE A 77 7.21 2.06 8.75
C PHE A 77 7.50 2.98 9.95
N GLN A 78 8.41 2.60 10.86
CA GLN A 78 8.96 3.56 11.85
C GLN A 78 9.66 4.75 11.17
N LYS A 79 10.07 4.60 9.91
CA LYS A 79 10.56 5.70 9.09
C LYS A 79 9.45 6.69 8.70
N GLY A 80 8.20 6.25 8.67
CA GLY A 80 6.99 7.00 8.35
C GLY A 80 6.07 6.21 7.42
N LEU A 81 4.77 6.42 7.61
CA LEU A 81 3.71 6.09 6.65
C LEU A 81 3.41 7.36 5.82
N GLY A 82 2.38 7.33 4.97
CA GLY A 82 2.03 8.45 4.11
C GLY A 82 0.55 8.49 3.74
N ALA A 83 0.27 9.01 2.55
CA ALA A 83 -1.07 9.28 2.07
C ALA A 83 -1.93 8.02 1.91
N ILE A 84 -1.34 6.85 1.62
CA ILE A 84 -2.12 5.59 1.51
C ILE A 84 -2.84 5.32 2.83
N HIS A 85 -2.10 5.33 3.94
CA HIS A 85 -2.66 5.09 5.27
C HIS A 85 -3.51 6.24 5.76
N ALA A 86 -3.09 7.49 5.54
CA ALA A 86 -3.88 8.67 5.90
C ALA A 86 -5.27 8.67 5.23
N MET A 87 -5.40 8.14 4.01
CA MET A 87 -6.68 7.99 3.31
C MET A 87 -7.46 6.76 3.79
N SER A 88 -6.80 5.63 3.99
CA SER A 88 -7.49 4.37 4.30
C SER A 88 -8.06 4.33 5.72
N HIS A 89 -7.44 5.00 6.68
CA HIS A 89 -7.92 5.04 8.06
C HIS A 89 -9.34 5.64 8.17
N PRO A 90 -9.62 6.86 7.66
CA PRO A 90 -10.97 7.40 7.69
C PRO A 90 -11.97 6.59 6.87
N VAL A 91 -11.56 6.04 5.71
CA VAL A 91 -12.43 5.17 4.91
C VAL A 91 -12.83 3.94 5.71
N GLY A 92 -11.87 3.29 6.36
CA GLY A 92 -12.15 2.14 7.23
C GLY A 92 -13.03 2.49 8.42
N ALA A 93 -12.80 3.63 9.05
CA ALA A 93 -13.58 4.09 10.20
C ALA A 93 -15.03 4.41 9.85
N VAL A 94 -15.28 5.03 8.69
CA VAL A 94 -16.62 5.48 8.27
C VAL A 94 -17.42 4.37 7.60
N PHE A 95 -16.76 3.53 6.77
CA PHE A 95 -17.43 2.56 5.90
C PHE A 95 -17.16 1.09 6.28
N ASN A 96 -16.36 0.86 7.33
CA ASN A 96 -15.97 -0.49 7.79
C ASN A 96 -15.34 -1.35 6.67
N THR A 97 -14.54 -0.73 5.81
CA THR A 97 -13.85 -1.43 4.73
C THR A 97 -12.67 -2.24 5.26
N HIS A 98 -12.24 -3.26 4.50
CA HIS A 98 -11.02 -4.01 4.85
C HIS A 98 -9.79 -3.12 4.61
N HIS A 99 -9.04 -2.83 5.67
CA HIS A 99 -7.93 -1.87 5.68
C HIS A 99 -6.92 -2.08 4.54
N GLY A 100 -6.35 -3.28 4.44
CA GLY A 100 -5.33 -3.55 3.40
C GLY A 100 -5.89 -3.53 1.97
N THR A 101 -7.19 -3.84 1.78
CA THR A 101 -7.86 -3.66 0.48
C THR A 101 -7.97 -2.18 0.15
N THR A 102 -8.35 -1.35 1.12
CA THR A 102 -8.42 0.12 0.94
C THR A 102 -7.05 0.71 0.62
N ASN A 103 -5.98 0.26 1.31
CA ASN A 103 -4.61 0.65 1.00
C ASN A 103 -4.25 0.31 -0.45
N ALA A 104 -4.60 -0.89 -0.92
CA ALA A 104 -4.33 -1.31 -2.29
C ALA A 104 -5.04 -0.46 -3.34
N VAL A 105 -6.30 -0.07 -3.07
CA VAL A 105 -7.09 0.82 -3.96
C VAL A 105 -6.50 2.23 -4.02
N CYS A 106 -6.04 2.77 -2.88
CA CYS A 106 -5.48 4.13 -2.83
C CYS A 106 -4.06 4.20 -3.40
N MET A 107 -3.30 3.12 -3.39
CA MET A 107 -1.86 3.10 -3.70
C MET A 107 -1.52 3.65 -5.10
N PRO A 108 -2.20 3.30 -6.21
CA PRO A 108 -1.87 3.84 -7.53
C PRO A 108 -1.98 5.36 -7.61
N ALA A 109 -3.05 5.95 -7.05
CA ALA A 109 -3.25 7.40 -7.03
C ALA A 109 -2.17 8.11 -6.19
N VAL A 110 -1.79 7.52 -5.04
CA VAL A 110 -0.76 8.07 -4.16
C VAL A 110 0.63 7.99 -4.79
N LEU A 111 0.96 6.90 -5.48
CA LEU A 111 2.22 6.79 -6.24
C LEU A 111 2.30 7.88 -7.30
N ALA A 112 1.23 8.09 -8.07
CA ALA A 112 1.17 9.15 -9.08
C ALA A 112 1.31 10.55 -8.47
N PHE A 113 0.65 10.81 -7.34
CA PHE A 113 0.74 12.08 -6.62
C PHE A 113 2.16 12.39 -6.11
N ASN A 114 2.88 11.36 -5.65
CA ASN A 114 4.22 11.48 -5.11
C ASN A 114 5.32 11.35 -6.19
N ALA A 115 4.99 11.15 -7.46
CA ALA A 115 5.90 10.73 -8.54
C ALA A 115 7.20 11.54 -8.59
N ASP A 116 7.12 12.86 -8.61
CA ASP A 116 8.31 13.73 -8.74
C ASP A 116 9.28 13.58 -7.56
N ALA A 117 8.77 13.30 -6.37
CA ALA A 117 9.57 13.15 -5.15
C ALA A 117 10.21 11.77 -5.00
N ILE A 118 9.61 10.73 -5.59
CA ILE A 118 10.01 9.33 -5.35
C ILE A 118 10.58 8.62 -6.57
N ARG A 119 10.42 9.14 -7.79
CA ARG A 119 10.77 8.49 -9.06
C ARG A 119 12.15 7.80 -9.02
N GLY A 120 13.21 8.54 -8.75
CA GLY A 120 14.57 7.99 -8.76
C GLY A 120 14.81 6.89 -7.72
N ARG A 121 14.10 6.94 -6.59
CA ARG A 121 14.14 5.89 -5.57
C ARG A 121 13.41 4.65 -6.04
N PHE A 122 12.26 4.80 -6.68
CA PHE A 122 11.49 3.67 -7.21
C PHE A 122 12.05 3.09 -8.51
N ASP A 123 12.88 3.83 -9.28
CA ASP A 123 13.70 3.23 -10.34
C ASP A 123 14.63 2.15 -9.77
N GLN A 124 15.23 2.42 -8.60
CA GLN A 124 16.08 1.44 -7.90
C GLN A 124 15.26 0.27 -7.35
N ALA A 125 14.08 0.53 -6.79
CA ALA A 125 13.20 -0.53 -6.31
C ALA A 125 12.72 -1.44 -7.45
N ALA A 126 12.31 -0.86 -8.58
CA ALA A 126 11.90 -1.61 -9.77
C ALA A 126 13.03 -2.54 -10.26
N ALA A 127 14.25 -1.99 -10.39
CA ALA A 127 15.41 -2.80 -10.77
C ALA A 127 15.69 -3.94 -9.79
N TYR A 128 15.59 -3.68 -8.48
CA TYR A 128 15.80 -4.71 -7.45
C TYR A 128 14.73 -5.81 -7.51
N LEU A 129 13.49 -5.45 -7.83
CA LEU A 129 12.36 -6.37 -7.94
C LEU A 129 12.29 -7.09 -9.29
N GLY A 130 13.17 -6.73 -10.25
CA GLY A 130 13.15 -7.27 -11.61
C GLY A 130 11.97 -6.75 -12.44
N ILE A 131 11.51 -5.53 -12.18
CA ILE A 131 10.43 -4.85 -12.90
C ILE A 131 11.07 -3.90 -13.91
N ASP A 132 10.78 -4.11 -15.20
CA ASP A 132 11.25 -3.23 -16.26
C ASP A 132 10.50 -1.90 -16.28
N GLY A 133 11.13 -0.84 -16.83
CA GLY A 133 10.49 0.47 -17.02
C GLY A 133 10.60 1.43 -15.83
N GLY A 134 11.40 1.10 -14.82
CA GLY A 134 11.64 1.97 -13.67
C GLY A 134 10.37 2.30 -12.88
N PHE A 135 10.21 3.55 -12.46
CA PHE A 135 9.04 4.00 -11.70
C PHE A 135 7.72 3.79 -12.45
N ASP A 136 7.68 4.07 -13.74
CA ASP A 136 6.45 3.90 -14.53
C ASP A 136 6.07 2.41 -14.62
N GLY A 137 7.06 1.54 -14.87
CA GLY A 137 6.86 0.09 -14.81
C GLY A 137 6.43 -0.41 -13.43
N PHE A 138 6.94 0.19 -12.36
CA PHE A 138 6.51 -0.13 -11.00
C PHE A 138 5.02 0.25 -10.77
N CYS A 139 4.59 1.41 -11.26
CA CYS A 139 3.18 1.82 -11.19
C CYS A 139 2.26 0.87 -11.97
N GLU A 140 2.64 0.48 -13.17
CA GLU A 140 1.90 -0.52 -13.97
C GLU A 140 1.85 -1.88 -13.25
N PHE A 141 2.98 -2.31 -12.70
CA PHE A 141 3.05 -3.54 -11.92
C PHE A 141 2.09 -3.51 -10.73
N VAL A 142 2.00 -2.42 -9.98
CA VAL A 142 1.08 -2.29 -8.82
C VAL A 142 -0.37 -2.47 -9.26
N GLN A 143 -0.78 -1.90 -10.38
CA GLN A 143 -2.15 -2.08 -10.90
C GLN A 143 -2.42 -3.54 -11.29
N GLN A 144 -1.50 -4.16 -12.04
CA GLN A 144 -1.61 -5.57 -12.44
C GLN A 144 -1.59 -6.51 -11.23
N PHE A 145 -0.80 -6.18 -10.22
CA PHE A 145 -0.69 -6.95 -8.99
C PHE A 145 -2.01 -6.91 -8.20
N ASN A 146 -2.64 -5.75 -8.09
CA ASN A 146 -3.97 -5.62 -7.50
C ASN A 146 -5.03 -6.42 -8.28
N ASP A 147 -5.03 -6.32 -9.60
CA ASP A 147 -5.95 -7.05 -10.49
C ASP A 147 -5.82 -8.58 -10.30
N SER A 148 -4.60 -9.08 -10.07
CA SER A 148 -4.34 -10.51 -9.86
C SER A 148 -5.00 -11.10 -8.60
N PHE A 149 -5.39 -10.26 -7.66
CA PHE A 149 -6.09 -10.62 -6.43
C PHE A 149 -7.57 -10.19 -6.43
N ALA A 150 -8.08 -9.75 -7.57
CA ALA A 150 -9.45 -9.22 -7.72
C ALA A 150 -9.75 -8.08 -6.72
N ILE A 151 -8.76 -7.21 -6.48
CA ILE A 151 -8.96 -6.01 -5.68
C ILE A 151 -9.87 -5.04 -6.44
N PRO A 152 -10.87 -4.43 -5.79
CA PRO A 152 -11.67 -3.37 -6.39
C PRO A 152 -10.77 -2.25 -6.94
N ARG A 153 -11.16 -1.67 -8.06
CA ARG A 153 -10.37 -0.60 -8.69
C ARG A 153 -10.65 0.76 -8.09
N THR A 154 -11.82 0.92 -7.47
CA THR A 154 -12.27 2.20 -6.91
C THR A 154 -12.88 2.03 -5.51
N LEU A 155 -12.89 3.12 -4.76
CA LEU A 155 -13.59 3.20 -3.48
C LEU A 155 -15.10 3.00 -3.66
N THR A 156 -15.66 3.44 -4.79
CA THR A 156 -17.07 3.22 -5.12
C THR A 156 -17.40 1.72 -5.21
N GLU A 157 -16.55 0.92 -5.82
CA GLU A 157 -16.71 -0.55 -5.88
C GLU A 157 -16.65 -1.21 -4.49
N MET A 158 -16.01 -0.54 -3.52
CA MET A 158 -15.98 -0.96 -2.12
C MET A 158 -17.21 -0.49 -1.31
N GLY A 159 -18.16 0.22 -1.93
CA GLY A 159 -19.33 0.78 -1.27
C GLY A 159 -19.08 2.09 -0.54
N VAL A 160 -17.96 2.75 -0.80
CA VAL A 160 -17.65 4.08 -0.25
C VAL A 160 -18.44 5.14 -1.04
N LEU A 161 -19.13 6.03 -0.32
CA LEU A 161 -19.97 7.05 -0.94
C LEU A 161 -19.20 8.37 -1.07
N ALA A 162 -19.22 8.94 -2.26
CA ALA A 162 -18.52 10.19 -2.58
C ALA A 162 -19.13 11.44 -1.89
N ASP A 163 -20.35 11.35 -1.39
CA ASP A 163 -21.01 12.42 -0.61
C ASP A 163 -20.36 12.68 0.75
N ARG A 164 -19.52 11.75 1.24
CA ARG A 164 -18.74 11.90 2.48
C ARG A 164 -17.30 12.39 2.23
N LEU A 165 -16.99 12.84 1.02
CA LEU A 165 -15.63 13.25 0.62
C LEU A 165 -15.02 14.30 1.57
N ASP A 166 -15.77 15.32 1.94
CA ASP A 166 -15.24 16.40 2.79
C ASP A 166 -14.94 15.90 4.22
N ASP A 167 -15.74 14.98 4.75
CA ASP A 167 -15.48 14.34 6.05
C ASP A 167 -14.20 13.48 5.98
N LEU A 168 -14.06 12.67 4.91
CA LEU A 168 -12.88 11.85 4.70
C LEU A 168 -11.60 12.69 4.57
N VAL A 169 -11.66 13.81 3.86
CA VAL A 169 -10.54 14.75 3.71
C VAL A 169 -10.16 15.36 5.06
N ALA A 170 -11.14 15.80 5.84
CA ALA A 170 -10.88 16.39 7.16
C ALA A 170 -10.21 15.39 8.11
N MET A 171 -10.73 14.16 8.16
CA MET A 171 -10.16 13.09 9.00
C MET A 171 -8.76 12.67 8.53
N ALA A 172 -8.55 12.56 7.20
CA ALA A 172 -7.25 12.20 6.64
C ALA A 172 -6.18 13.25 6.94
N LEU A 173 -6.55 14.53 6.93
CA LEU A 173 -5.61 15.64 7.21
C LEU A 173 -5.11 15.62 8.66
N GLU A 174 -5.92 15.12 9.59
CA GLU A 174 -5.55 14.96 11.00
C GLU A 174 -4.80 13.65 11.28
N ASP A 175 -4.69 12.74 10.30
CA ASP A 175 -4.02 11.46 10.48
C ASP A 175 -2.50 11.63 10.62
N PRO A 176 -1.89 11.03 11.65
CA PRO A 176 -0.44 11.15 11.88
C PRO A 176 0.41 10.58 10.72
N SER A 177 -0.15 9.71 9.88
CA SER A 177 0.56 9.17 8.70
C SER A 177 0.91 10.25 7.68
N CYS A 178 0.21 11.39 7.66
CA CYS A 178 0.49 12.51 6.76
C CYS A 178 1.95 13.00 6.85
N GLY A 179 2.53 12.99 8.05
CA GLY A 179 3.89 13.49 8.29
C GLY A 179 5.01 12.69 7.64
N GLY A 180 4.74 11.47 7.19
CA GLY A 180 5.71 10.62 6.50
C GLY A 180 5.58 10.65 4.97
N ASN A 181 4.58 11.37 4.42
CA ASN A 181 4.41 11.45 2.97
C ASN A 181 5.49 12.35 2.34
N PRO A 182 6.11 11.94 1.19
CA PRO A 182 7.18 12.74 0.57
C PRO A 182 6.74 14.09 0.02
N VAL A 183 5.47 14.23 -0.38
CA VAL A 183 4.85 15.49 -0.78
C VAL A 183 3.90 15.93 0.31
N GLU A 184 3.93 17.21 0.70
CA GLU A 184 3.04 17.76 1.73
C GLU A 184 1.57 17.53 1.37
N LEU A 185 0.81 16.99 2.31
CA LEU A 185 -0.61 16.72 2.14
C LEU A 185 -1.43 17.94 2.62
N THR A 186 -2.06 18.60 1.67
CA THR A 186 -3.03 19.65 1.90
C THR A 186 -4.46 19.13 1.73
N ALA A 187 -5.47 19.87 2.23
CA ALA A 187 -6.87 19.52 2.03
C ALA A 187 -7.23 19.37 0.53
N ASP A 188 -6.69 20.24 -0.33
CA ASP A 188 -6.93 20.14 -1.78
C ASP A 188 -6.20 18.97 -2.42
N GLY A 189 -4.97 18.69 -1.98
CA GLY A 189 -4.22 17.50 -2.41
C GLY A 189 -4.94 16.20 -2.06
N LEU A 190 -5.39 16.06 -0.80
CA LEU A 190 -6.18 14.91 -0.34
C LEU A 190 -7.51 14.80 -1.09
N ARG A 191 -8.20 15.92 -1.33
CA ARG A 191 -9.43 15.93 -2.12
C ARG A 191 -9.19 15.42 -3.55
N GLY A 192 -8.08 15.83 -4.17
CA GLY A 192 -7.66 15.33 -5.49
C GLY A 192 -7.38 13.83 -5.47
N LEU A 193 -6.65 13.35 -4.47
CA LEU A 193 -6.34 11.94 -4.26
C LEU A 193 -7.60 11.09 -4.09
N PHE A 194 -8.50 11.49 -3.21
CA PHE A 194 -9.76 10.77 -3.03
C PHE A 194 -10.59 10.71 -4.32
N ARG A 195 -10.69 11.82 -5.06
CA ARG A 195 -11.40 11.85 -6.36
C ARG A 195 -10.79 10.92 -7.39
N ALA A 196 -9.47 10.73 -7.38
CA ALA A 196 -8.78 9.78 -8.25
C ALA A 196 -9.04 8.32 -7.86
N CYS A 197 -9.51 8.07 -6.63
CA CYS A 197 -9.84 6.72 -6.14
C CYS A 197 -11.34 6.38 -6.28
N PHE A 198 -12.23 7.34 -6.57
CA PHE A 198 -13.65 7.12 -6.83
C PHE A 198 -13.92 6.75 -8.28
#